data_695261c3a26332f1a638866a6b9e6d29
#
_entry.id   695261c3a26332f1a638866a6b9e6d29
#
_cell.length_a   1.000
_cell.length_b   1.000
_cell.length_c   1.000
_cell.angle_alpha   90.00
_cell.angle_beta   90.00
_cell.angle_gamma   90.00
#
_symmetry.space_group_name_H-M   'P 1'
#
loop_
_entity.id
_entity.type
_entity.pdbx_description
1 polymer ?
#
loop_
_entity_poly.entity_id
_entity_poly.type
_entity_poly.pdbx_seq_one_letter_code
_entity_poly.pdbx_strand_id
1 'polypeptide(L)'
;MTITICGSQTFCKEMEEAQKYLKEKNFQVFAPELLVTEEWFQENHSREELLKMKPVWTQNHFKKIQNSDAVLIMNCEKKGIKGYFGSNTLMELSVAFFLSKKIFFLHQINEDHPHY
;
A
#
# COMPACT_ATOMS: atom_id res chain seq x y z
N MET A 1 -0.66 -7.71 -17.21
CA MET A 1 -1.49 -7.20 -16.11
C MET A 1 -0.69 -6.19 -15.31
N THR A 2 -1.31 -5.11 -14.93
CA THR A 2 -0.70 -4.07 -14.10
C THR A 2 -1.27 -4.16 -12.68
N ILE A 3 -0.40 -4.22 -11.70
CA ILE A 3 -0.77 -4.40 -10.29
C ILE A 3 -0.21 -3.24 -9.49
N THR A 4 -1.04 -2.61 -8.65
CA THR A 4 -0.60 -1.62 -7.68
C THR A 4 -0.53 -2.26 -6.30
N ILE A 5 0.61 -2.10 -5.64
CA ILE A 5 0.81 -2.60 -4.29
C ILE A 5 0.32 -1.56 -3.29
N CYS A 6 -0.50 -1.98 -2.36
CA CYS A 6 -1.06 -1.15 -1.29
C CYS A 6 -0.69 -1.74 0.07
N GLY A 7 -0.27 -0.92 1.00
CA GLY A 7 0.09 -1.41 2.32
C GLY A 7 0.66 -0.30 3.21
N SER A 8 0.85 -0.63 4.47
CA SER A 8 1.48 0.27 5.42
C SER A 8 2.96 0.44 5.08
N GLN A 9 3.48 1.65 5.25
CA GLN A 9 4.91 1.93 5.07
C GLN A 9 5.80 1.12 6.02
N THR A 10 5.24 0.62 7.11
CA THR A 10 5.93 -0.31 8.01
C THR A 10 6.38 -1.58 7.28
N PHE A 11 5.69 -1.96 6.20
CA PHE A 11 5.98 -3.16 5.42
C PHE A 11 6.80 -2.88 4.17
N CYS A 12 7.60 -1.80 4.16
CA CYS A 12 8.34 -1.39 2.96
C CYS A 12 9.26 -2.50 2.41
N LYS A 13 9.90 -3.26 3.29
CA LYS A 13 10.77 -4.37 2.88
C LYS A 13 9.97 -5.47 2.19
N GLU A 14 8.84 -5.83 2.77
CA GLU A 14 7.94 -6.85 2.21
C GLU A 14 7.35 -6.38 0.89
N MET A 15 7.03 -5.08 0.76
CA MET A 15 6.55 -4.50 -0.49
C MET A 15 7.63 -4.52 -1.58
N GLU A 16 8.88 -4.26 -1.23
CA GLU A 16 9.99 -4.35 -2.18
C GLU A 16 10.18 -5.78 -2.70
N GLU A 17 10.11 -6.76 -1.81
CA GLU A 17 10.21 -8.17 -2.16
C GLU A 17 9.06 -8.60 -3.08
N ALA A 18 7.84 -8.19 -2.77
CA ALA A 18 6.66 -8.47 -3.59
C ALA A 18 6.79 -7.83 -4.96
N GLN A 19 7.26 -6.58 -5.02
CA GLN A 19 7.47 -5.88 -6.28
C GLN A 19 8.47 -6.62 -7.16
N LYS A 20 9.57 -7.05 -6.59
CA LYS A 20 10.59 -7.82 -7.31
C LYS A 20 10.03 -9.14 -7.83
N TYR A 21 9.31 -9.87 -7.00
CA TYR A 21 8.70 -11.14 -7.39
C TYR A 21 7.73 -10.96 -8.55
N LEU A 22 6.86 -9.96 -8.48
CA LEU A 22 5.87 -9.73 -9.53
C LEU A 22 6.51 -9.28 -10.84
N LYS A 23 7.55 -8.46 -10.78
CA LYS A 23 8.30 -8.06 -11.97
C LYS A 23 8.98 -9.25 -12.64
N GLU A 24 9.51 -10.19 -11.87
CA GLU A 24 10.11 -11.42 -12.40
C GLU A 24 9.05 -12.30 -13.09
N LYS A 25 7.78 -12.17 -12.73
CA LYS A 25 6.67 -12.88 -13.37
C LYS A 25 6.05 -12.08 -14.54
N ASN A 26 6.71 -11.04 -15.01
CA ASN A 26 6.32 -10.21 -16.14
C ASN A 26 5.08 -9.33 -15.87
N PHE A 27 4.76 -9.02 -14.62
CA PHE A 27 3.75 -8.04 -14.29
C PHE A 27 4.35 -6.64 -14.29
N GLN A 28 3.57 -5.66 -14.73
CA GLN A 28 3.88 -4.26 -14.50
C GLN A 28 3.41 -3.90 -13.08
N VAL A 29 4.28 -3.27 -12.29
CA VAL A 29 4.00 -3.05 -10.87
C VAL A 29 4.17 -1.58 -10.52
N PHE A 30 3.17 -1.01 -9.86
CA PHE A 30 3.26 0.28 -9.19
C PHE A 30 3.33 0.06 -7.68
N ALA A 31 4.08 0.92 -6.99
CA ALA A 31 4.24 0.88 -5.55
C ALA A 31 4.10 2.30 -4.98
N PRO A 32 3.96 2.48 -3.66
CA PRO A 32 3.95 3.81 -3.05
C PRO A 32 5.18 4.61 -3.46
N GLU A 33 4.98 5.89 -3.80
CA GLU A 33 6.06 6.76 -4.30
C GLU A 33 7.19 6.96 -3.31
N LEU A 34 6.84 7.20 -2.06
CA LEU A 34 7.81 7.52 -1.03
C LEU A 34 7.43 6.81 0.26
N LEU A 35 8.42 6.12 0.80
CA LEU A 35 8.31 5.50 2.10
C LEU A 35 8.90 6.44 3.14
N VAL A 36 8.06 6.93 4.03
CA VAL A 36 8.49 7.81 5.13
C VAL A 36 9.21 6.95 6.16
N THR A 37 10.53 7.05 6.16
CA THR A 37 11.41 6.31 7.05
C THR A 37 12.01 7.24 8.09
N GLU A 38 12.70 6.67 9.06
CA GLU A 38 13.49 7.46 10.01
C GLU A 38 14.52 8.34 9.29
N GLU A 39 15.13 7.83 8.21
CA GLU A 39 16.07 8.57 7.39
C GLU A 39 15.43 9.83 6.78
N TRP A 40 14.18 9.73 6.36
CA TRP A 40 13.44 10.87 5.80
C TRP A 40 13.38 12.02 6.80
N PHE A 41 13.11 11.73 8.08
CA PHE A 41 13.11 12.75 9.13
C PHE A 41 14.51 13.30 9.42
N GLN A 42 15.54 12.47 9.28
CA GLN A 42 16.94 12.90 9.48
C GLN A 42 17.42 13.84 8.40
N GLU A 43 16.80 13.86 7.23
CA GLU A 43 17.10 14.77 6.12
C GLU A 43 16.45 16.15 6.27
N ASN A 44 16.17 16.58 7.48
CA ASN A 44 15.57 17.88 7.83
C ASN A 44 14.11 18.04 7.36
N HIS A 45 13.41 16.97 7.17
CA HIS A 45 11.96 17.00 6.92
C HIS A 45 11.20 17.08 8.23
N SER A 46 10.15 17.86 8.25
CA SER A 46 9.33 18.06 9.44
C SER A 46 8.00 17.30 9.33
N ARG A 47 7.34 17.17 10.48
CA ARG A 47 5.98 16.63 10.54
C ARG A 47 4.99 17.51 9.76
N GLU A 48 5.22 18.82 9.72
CA GLU A 48 4.41 19.74 8.92
C GLU A 48 4.53 19.45 7.43
N GLU A 49 5.75 19.21 6.96
CA GLU A 49 5.97 18.81 5.55
C GLU A 49 5.24 17.51 5.23
N LEU A 50 5.32 16.52 6.14
CA LEU A 50 4.61 15.26 5.98
C LEU A 50 3.11 15.48 5.82
N LEU A 51 2.51 16.33 6.67
CA LEU A 51 1.08 16.61 6.63
C LEU A 51 0.65 17.32 5.35
N LYS A 52 1.55 18.13 4.75
CA LYS A 52 1.29 18.78 3.47
C LYS A 52 1.43 17.83 2.29
N MET A 53 2.40 16.93 2.34
CA MET A 53 2.71 16.02 1.23
C MET A 53 1.82 14.79 1.19
N LYS A 54 1.34 14.34 2.33
CA LYS A 54 0.55 13.12 2.46
C LYS A 54 -0.69 13.08 1.57
N PRO A 55 -1.51 14.15 1.47
CA PRO A 55 -2.64 14.16 0.54
C PRO A 55 -2.24 14.00 -0.92
N VAL A 56 -1.12 14.61 -1.31
CA VAL A 56 -0.60 14.50 -2.68
C VAL A 56 -0.18 13.06 -2.97
N TRP A 57 0.54 12.44 -2.07
CA TRP A 57 0.97 11.03 -2.22
C TRP A 57 -0.23 10.10 -2.29
N THR A 58 -1.24 10.35 -1.45
CA THR A 58 -2.46 9.56 -1.43
C THR A 58 -3.20 9.65 -2.77
N GLN A 59 -3.37 10.86 -3.30
CA GLN A 59 -4.01 11.07 -4.59
C GLN A 59 -3.23 10.43 -5.73
N ASN A 60 -1.90 10.54 -5.71
CA ASN A 60 -1.04 9.93 -6.71
C ASN A 60 -1.16 8.40 -6.67
N HIS A 61 -1.27 7.83 -5.49
CA HIS A 61 -1.45 6.40 -5.34
C HIS A 61 -2.81 5.95 -5.87
N PHE A 62 -3.86 6.73 -5.63
CA PHE A 62 -5.19 6.46 -6.20
C PHE A 62 -5.17 6.47 -7.73
N LYS A 63 -4.39 7.38 -8.33
CA LYS A 63 -4.20 7.40 -9.80
C LYS A 63 -3.49 6.15 -10.29
N LYS A 64 -2.52 5.65 -9.56
CA LYS A 64 -1.86 4.38 -9.88
C LYS A 64 -2.86 3.23 -9.86
N ILE A 65 -3.74 3.19 -8.86
CA ILE A 65 -4.81 2.19 -8.78
C ILE A 65 -5.74 2.30 -9.99
N GLN A 66 -6.12 3.52 -10.36
CA GLN A 66 -7.00 3.76 -11.51
C GLN A 66 -6.39 3.21 -12.80
N ASN A 67 -5.07 3.31 -12.96
CA ASN A 67 -4.35 2.86 -14.15
C ASN A 67 -3.90 1.40 -14.06
N SER A 68 -4.36 0.66 -13.07
CA SER A 68 -4.01 -0.74 -12.85
C SER A 68 -5.20 -1.65 -13.13
N ASP A 69 -4.90 -2.93 -13.34
CA ASP A 69 -5.92 -3.97 -13.46
C ASP A 69 -6.31 -4.55 -12.10
N ALA A 70 -5.38 -4.52 -11.16
CA ALA A 70 -5.54 -5.15 -9.85
C ALA A 70 -4.75 -4.41 -8.80
N VAL A 71 -5.11 -4.65 -7.54
CA VAL A 71 -4.32 -4.22 -6.38
C VAL A 71 -3.93 -5.44 -5.56
N LEU A 72 -2.75 -5.38 -4.96
CA LEU A 72 -2.29 -6.36 -3.97
C LEU A 72 -2.20 -5.67 -2.62
N ILE A 73 -2.99 -6.13 -1.68
CA ILE A 73 -3.01 -5.60 -0.32
C ILE A 73 -1.97 -6.35 0.51
N MET A 74 -0.94 -5.63 0.97
CA MET A 74 0.13 -6.19 1.79
C MET A 74 -0.30 -6.19 3.26
N ASN A 75 -1.17 -7.12 3.61
CA ASN A 75 -1.74 -7.23 4.95
C ASN A 75 -0.90 -8.15 5.84
N CYS A 76 0.32 -7.72 6.13
CA CYS A 76 1.22 -8.43 7.02
C CYS A 76 0.79 -8.30 8.49
N GLU A 77 1.38 -9.13 9.36
CA GLU A 77 1.06 -9.07 10.79
C GLU A 77 1.56 -7.75 11.39
N LYS A 78 0.69 -7.08 12.13
CA LYS A 78 0.99 -5.84 12.83
C LYS A 78 0.15 -5.77 14.11
N LYS A 79 0.75 -5.31 15.20
CA LYS A 79 0.08 -5.20 16.51
C LYS A 79 -0.53 -6.52 16.98
N GLY A 80 0.11 -7.65 16.65
CA GLY A 80 -0.38 -8.98 16.99
C GLY A 80 -1.55 -9.47 16.15
N ILE A 81 -1.96 -8.71 15.13
CA ILE A 81 -3.08 -9.07 14.24
C ILE A 81 -2.52 -9.57 12.92
N LYS A 82 -2.79 -10.83 12.60
CA LYS A 82 -2.42 -11.41 11.30
C LYS A 82 -3.35 -10.89 10.22
N GLY A 83 -2.78 -10.58 9.06
CA GLY A 83 -3.57 -10.05 7.96
C GLY A 83 -4.04 -8.60 8.18
N TYR A 84 -3.29 -7.84 8.96
CA TYR A 84 -3.64 -6.45 9.32
C TYR A 84 -3.49 -5.50 8.14
N PHE A 85 -4.43 -4.57 8.03
CA PHE A 85 -4.28 -3.38 7.19
C PHE A 85 -4.89 -2.17 7.92
N GLY A 86 -4.26 -1.01 7.74
CA GLY A 86 -4.68 0.22 8.42
C GLY A 86 -5.67 1.05 7.61
N SER A 87 -6.01 2.24 8.12
CA SER A 87 -7.01 3.12 7.52
C SER A 87 -6.63 3.63 6.13
N ASN A 88 -5.35 3.96 5.89
CA ASN A 88 -4.91 4.39 4.56
C ASN A 88 -5.07 3.27 3.52
N THR A 89 -4.69 2.07 3.89
CA THR A 89 -4.85 0.89 3.03
C THR A 89 -6.33 0.60 2.79
N LEU A 90 -7.17 0.80 3.79
CA LEU A 90 -8.62 0.66 3.64
C LEU A 90 -9.17 1.65 2.61
N MET A 91 -8.68 2.91 2.61
CA MET A 91 -9.08 3.90 1.60
C MET A 91 -8.68 3.45 0.19
N GLU A 92 -7.48 2.95 0.03
CA GLU A 92 -6.98 2.44 -1.24
C GLU A 92 -7.78 1.22 -1.72
N LEU A 93 -8.09 0.31 -0.81
CA LEU A 93 -8.95 -0.84 -1.08
C LEU A 93 -10.34 -0.38 -1.54
N SER A 94 -10.90 0.64 -0.90
CA SER A 94 -12.21 1.18 -1.23
C SER A 94 -12.22 1.80 -2.63
N VAL A 95 -11.16 2.53 -3.00
CA VAL A 95 -11.00 3.08 -4.35
C VAL A 95 -10.93 1.96 -5.39
N ALA A 96 -10.15 0.93 -5.13
CA ALA A 96 -10.03 -0.22 -6.01
C ALA A 96 -11.38 -0.94 -6.19
N PHE A 97 -12.12 -1.11 -5.12
CA PHE A 97 -13.45 -1.70 -5.14
C PHE A 97 -14.42 -0.86 -5.97
N PHE A 98 -14.43 0.45 -5.75
CA PHE A 98 -15.27 1.38 -6.50
C PHE A 98 -14.98 1.34 -8.00
N LEU A 99 -13.71 1.21 -8.37
CA LEU A 99 -13.28 1.14 -9.76
C LEU A 99 -13.37 -0.26 -10.36
N SER A 100 -13.92 -1.21 -9.65
CA SER A 100 -14.08 -2.61 -10.09
C SER A 100 -12.76 -3.30 -10.44
N LYS A 101 -11.70 -2.94 -9.74
CA LYS A 101 -10.40 -3.59 -9.88
C LYS A 101 -10.40 -4.95 -9.18
N LYS A 102 -9.56 -5.86 -9.65
CA LYS A 102 -9.33 -7.12 -8.94
C LYS A 102 -8.55 -6.84 -7.66
N ILE A 103 -8.95 -7.46 -6.56
CA ILE A 103 -8.35 -7.23 -5.25
C ILE A 103 -7.78 -8.54 -4.74
N PHE A 104 -6.48 -8.53 -4.46
CA PHE A 104 -5.77 -9.66 -3.89
C PHE A 104 -5.21 -9.26 -2.53
N PHE A 105 -5.32 -10.16 -1.57
CA PHE A 105 -4.71 -10.01 -0.26
C PHE A 105 -3.53 -10.96 -0.15
N LEU A 106 -2.44 -10.51 0.47
CA LEU A 106 -1.27 -11.37 0.71
C LEU A 106 -1.62 -12.48 1.71
N HIS A 107 -2.41 -12.14 2.73
CA HIS A 107 -2.86 -13.07 3.76
C HIS A 107 -4.38 -13.00 3.92
N GLN A 108 -4.98 -14.07 4.41
CA GLN A 108 -6.41 -14.09 4.74
C GLN A 108 -6.72 -13.05 5.82
N ILE A 109 -7.85 -12.35 5.68
CA ILE A 109 -8.28 -11.38 6.68
C ILE A 109 -8.77 -12.12 7.92
N ASN A 110 -8.25 -11.73 9.09
CA ASN A 110 -8.65 -12.29 10.36
C ASN A 110 -9.95 -11.64 10.85
N GLU A 111 -10.86 -12.42 11.44
CA GLU A 111 -12.10 -11.92 12.02
C GLU A 111 -11.87 -10.87 13.11
N ASP A 112 -10.72 -10.94 13.80
CA ASP A 112 -10.34 -9.98 14.84
C ASP A 112 -9.84 -8.65 14.25
N HIS A 113 -9.79 -8.52 12.93
CA HIS A 113 -9.34 -7.31 12.27
C HIS A 113 -10.34 -6.16 12.52
N PRO A 114 -9.87 -4.95 12.90
CA PRO A 114 -10.77 -3.83 13.22
C PRO A 114 -11.67 -3.40 12.06
N HIS A 115 -11.30 -3.74 10.83
CA HIS A 115 -12.06 -3.40 9.62
C HIS A 115 -12.72 -4.63 8.97
N TYR A 116 -12.79 -5.72 9.67
CA TYR A 116 -13.41 -6.97 9.17
C TYR A 116 -14.91 -6.84 8.82
#